data_68dba46abebee22fcc0f41afb919ec11
#
_entry.id   68dba46abebee22fcc0f41afb919ec11
#
_cell.length_a   1.000
_cell.length_b   1.000
_cell.length_c   1.000
_cell.angle_alpha   90.00
_cell.angle_beta   90.00
_cell.angle_gamma   90.00
#
_symmetry.space_group_name_H-M   'P 1'
#
loop_
_entity.id
_entity.type
_entity.pdbx_description
1 polymer ?
#
loop_
_entity_poly.entity_id
_entity_poly.type
_entity_poly.pdbx_seq_one_letter_code
_entity_poly.pdbx_strand_id
1 'polypeptide(L)' 'MKYAVIVEEGENSFGAYVPDLPGCVAVGDTREEVLELIQEAIEFHIEGLREDGQPVPEPSSSIEYVEVRAA' A
#
# COMPACT_ATOMS: atom_id res chain seq x y z
N MET A 1 13.71 -0.99 3.00
CA MET A 1 12.67 -1.90 3.47
C MET A 1 11.52 -1.96 2.47
N LYS A 2 10.79 -3.05 2.49
CA LYS A 2 9.71 -3.28 1.53
C LYS A 2 8.40 -3.53 2.23
N TYR A 3 7.38 -2.77 1.88
CA TYR A 3 6.03 -3.01 2.39
C TYR A 3 5.19 -3.69 1.31
N ALA A 4 4.34 -4.60 1.73
CA ALA A 4 3.34 -5.17 0.84
C ALA A 4 2.30 -4.10 0.54
N VAL A 5 1.90 -4.00 -0.73
CA VAL A 5 0.90 -3.05 -1.19
C VAL A 5 -0.19 -3.85 -1.89
N ILE A 6 -1.44 -3.59 -1.53
CA ILE A 6 -2.60 -4.20 -2.19
C ILE A 6 -3.15 -3.20 -3.18
N VAL A 7 -3.29 -3.63 -4.44
CA VAL A 7 -3.86 -2.79 -5.49
C VAL A 7 -5.21 -3.37 -5.88
N GLU A 8 -6.22 -2.53 -5.86
CA GLU A 8 -7.59 -2.92 -6.22
C GLU A 8 -8.06 -2.11 -7.41
N GLU A 9 -8.56 -2.81 -8.41
CA GLU A 9 -9.08 -2.16 -9.61
C GLU A 9 -10.56 -1.89 -9.44
N GLY A 10 -10.96 -0.61 -9.60
CA GLY A 10 -12.35 -0.21 -9.61
C GLY A 10 -12.82 0.00 -11.05
N GLU A 11 -14.01 0.54 -11.23
CA GLU A 11 -14.54 0.77 -12.57
C GLU A 11 -13.75 1.80 -13.36
N ASN A 12 -13.33 2.88 -12.71
CA ASN A 12 -12.67 4.00 -13.38
C ASN A 12 -11.36 4.40 -12.72
N SER A 13 -10.90 3.63 -11.76
CA SER A 13 -9.70 4.00 -11.02
C SER A 13 -9.06 2.79 -10.37
N PHE A 14 -7.86 3.00 -9.83
CA PHE A 14 -7.14 2.00 -9.06
C PHE A 14 -6.93 2.54 -7.66
N GLY A 15 -7.15 1.70 -6.66
CA GLY A 15 -6.85 2.04 -5.28
C GLY A 15 -5.68 1.20 -4.80
N ALA A 16 -4.94 1.72 -3.83
CA ALA A 16 -3.86 0.98 -3.20
C ALA A 16 -3.84 1.27 -1.72
N TYR A 17 -3.44 0.27 -0.93
CA TYR A 17 -3.24 0.48 0.50
C TYR A 17 -2.13 -0.42 1.00
N VAL A 18 -1.61 -0.06 2.15
CA VAL A 18 -0.48 -0.77 2.77
C VAL A 18 -0.97 -1.42 4.06
N PRO A 19 -1.08 -2.77 4.10
CA PRO A 19 -1.59 -3.45 5.29
C PRO A 19 -0.84 -3.10 6.58
N ASP A 20 0.48 -2.94 6.51
CA ASP A 20 1.29 -2.67 7.70
C ASP A 20 1.32 -1.20 8.13
N LEU A 21 0.74 -0.31 7.32
CA LEU A 21 0.67 1.11 7.62
C LEU A 21 -0.78 1.58 7.55
N PRO A 22 -1.55 1.44 8.66
CA PRO A 22 -2.96 1.82 8.66
C PRO A 22 -3.14 3.28 8.23
N GLY A 23 -4.11 3.50 7.34
CA GLY A 23 -4.40 4.84 6.82
C GLY A 23 -3.55 5.25 5.63
N CYS A 24 -2.56 4.45 5.23
CA CYS A 24 -1.72 4.76 4.08
C CYS A 24 -2.39 4.22 2.82
N VAL A 25 -3.04 5.11 2.07
CA VAL A 25 -3.83 4.74 0.89
C VAL A 25 -3.56 5.73 -0.25
N ALA A 26 -3.84 5.28 -1.47
CA ALA A 26 -3.74 6.13 -2.65
C ALA A 26 -4.79 5.71 -3.68
N VAL A 27 -5.13 6.63 -4.57
CA VAL A 27 -6.04 6.38 -5.68
C VAL A 27 -5.42 7.02 -6.92
N GLY A 28 -5.46 6.31 -8.03
CA GLY A 28 -4.93 6.81 -9.30
C GLY A 28 -5.77 6.34 -10.47
N ASP A 29 -5.55 6.93 -11.63
CA ASP A 29 -6.30 6.57 -12.84
C ASP A 29 -5.73 5.33 -13.53
N THR A 30 -4.47 5.04 -13.31
CA THR A 30 -3.81 3.86 -13.88
C THR A 30 -3.07 3.11 -12.78
N ARG A 31 -2.72 1.86 -13.08
CA ARG A 31 -1.95 1.04 -12.16
C ARG A 31 -0.58 1.67 -11.87
N GLU A 32 0.08 2.17 -12.92
CA GLU A 32 1.40 2.81 -12.77
C GLU A 32 1.30 4.05 -11.88
N GLU A 33 0.28 4.84 -12.10
CA GLU A 33 0.07 6.05 -11.32
C GLU A 33 -0.17 5.74 -9.85
N VAL A 34 -1.05 4.75 -9.56
CA VAL A 34 -1.34 4.43 -8.16
C VAL A 34 -0.13 3.85 -7.45
N LEU A 35 0.74 3.13 -8.16
CA LEU A 35 1.98 2.61 -7.56
C LEU A 35 2.94 3.73 -7.21
N GLU A 36 3.06 4.74 -8.05
CA GLU A 36 3.88 5.92 -7.74
C GLU A 36 3.30 6.69 -6.56
N LEU A 37 1.99 6.88 -6.56
CA LEU A 37 1.32 7.61 -5.48
C LEU A 37 1.41 6.89 -4.14
N ILE A 38 1.29 5.57 -4.13
CA ILE A 38 1.38 4.83 -2.87
C ILE A 38 2.82 4.84 -2.34
N GLN A 39 3.81 4.84 -3.21
CA GLN A 39 5.21 4.96 -2.79
C GLN A 39 5.43 6.30 -2.08
N GLU A 40 4.94 7.39 -2.68
CA GLU A 40 5.04 8.71 -2.07
C GLU A 40 4.27 8.77 -0.76
N ALA A 41 3.10 8.14 -0.71
CA ALA A 41 2.28 8.09 0.50
C ALA A 41 3.00 7.36 1.63
N ILE A 42 3.68 6.25 1.31
CA ILE A 42 4.45 5.50 2.30
C ILE A 42 5.59 6.37 2.87
N GLU A 43 6.33 7.02 1.99
CA GLU A 43 7.44 7.88 2.40
C GLU A 43 6.96 9.01 3.30
N PHE A 44 5.87 9.65 2.92
CA PHE A 44 5.25 10.72 3.70
C PHE A 44 4.75 10.22 5.06
N HIS A 45 4.12 9.04 5.05
CA HIS A 45 3.57 8.44 6.27
C HIS A 45 4.68 8.13 7.28
N ILE A 46 5.77 7.53 6.80
CA ILE A 46 6.92 7.19 7.65
C ILE A 46 7.55 8.46 8.20
N GLU A 47 7.71 9.47 7.37
CA GLU A 47 8.27 10.75 7.81
C GLU A 47 7.43 11.37 8.92
N GLY A 48 6.11 11.34 8.75
CA GLY A 48 5.19 11.83 9.78
C GLY A 48 5.32 11.10 11.11
N LEU A 49 5.44 9.77 11.05
CA LEU A 49 5.61 8.96 12.25
C LEU A 49 6.90 9.34 12.98
N ARG A 50 7.99 9.51 12.23
CA ARG A 50 9.28 9.87 12.81
C ARG A 50 9.25 11.26 13.45
N GLU A 51 8.61 12.21 12.79
CA GLU A 51 8.46 13.55 13.32
C GLU A 51 7.68 13.57 14.63
N ASP A 52 6.69 12.69 14.75
CA ASP A 52 5.86 12.59 15.95
C ASP A 52 6.51 11.71 17.02
N GLY A 53 7.71 11.19 16.76
CA GLY A 53 8.41 10.33 17.70
C GLY A 53 7.77 8.97 17.85
N GLN A 54 6.94 8.56 16.89
CA GLN A 54 6.27 7.27 16.94
C GLN A 54 7.09 6.21 16.23
N PRO A 55 6.98 4.94 16.66
CA PRO A 55 7.70 3.87 15.98
C PRO A 55 7.15 3.64 14.58
N VAL A 56 8.04 3.34 13.65
CA VAL A 56 7.67 2.98 12.28
C VAL A 56 7.44 1.46 12.27
N PRO A 57 6.23 0.99 11.90
CA PRO A 57 5.97 -0.44 11.84
C PRO A 57 6.91 -1.16 10.88
N GLU A 58 7.49 -2.28 11.29
CA GLU A 58 8.31 -3.09 10.42
C GLU A 58 7.41 -3.81 9.41
N PRO A 59 7.88 -4.00 8.17
CA PRO A 59 7.12 -4.79 7.19
C PRO A 59 6.97 -6.23 7.71
N SER A 60 5.72 -6.64 7.89
CA SER A 60 5.42 -7.98 8.41
C SER A 60 4.47 -8.76 7.50
N SER A 61 3.75 -8.07 6.63
CA SER A 61 2.83 -8.73 5.69
C SER A 61 3.53 -9.07 4.39
N SER A 62 3.12 -10.19 3.80
CA SER A 62 3.61 -10.60 2.49
C SER A 62 2.42 -10.93 1.61
N ILE A 63 2.66 -10.99 0.31
CA ILE A 63 1.62 -11.32 -0.67
C ILE A 63 1.84 -12.76 -1.13
N GLU A 64 0.77 -13.55 -1.08
CA GLU A 64 0.78 -14.91 -1.59
C GLU A 64 -0.39 -15.08 -2.54
N TYR A 65 -0.13 -15.67 -3.69
CA TYR A 65 -1.16 -15.99 -4.66
C TYR A 65 -1.43 -17.48 -4.56
N VAL A 66 -2.65 -17.83 -4.25
CA VAL A 66 -3.03 -19.23 -4.08
C VAL A 66 -4.01 -19.61 -5.18
N GLU A 67 -3.67 -20.66 -5.91
CA GLU A 67 -4.56 -21.16 -6.94
C GLU A 67 -5.69 -21.95 -6.29
N VAL A 68 -6.92 -21.60 -6.64
CA VAL A 68 -8.08 -22.29 -6.10
C VAL A 68 -8.80 -22.99 -7.23
N ARG A 69 -9.32 -24.18 -6.93
CA ARG A 69 -10.10 -24.93 -7.89
C ARG A 69 -11.54 -24.44 -7.84
N ALA A 70 -11.97 -23.81 -8.91
CA ALA A 70 -13.35 -23.35 -9.01
C ALA A 70 -14.21 -24.50 -9.48
N ALA A 71 -15.36 -24.67 -8.82
CA ALA A 71 -16.33 -25.70 -9.18
C ALA A 71 -17.18 -25.27 -10.36
#